data_5c99a8ae3788bf5288bf58fabd907fec
#
_entry.id   5c99a8ae3788bf5288bf58fabd907fec
#
_cell.length_a   1.000
_cell.length_b   1.000
_cell.length_c   1.000
_cell.angle_alpha   90.00
_cell.angle_beta   90.00
_cell.angle_gamma   90.00
#
_symmetry.space_group_name_H-M   'P 1'
#
loop_
_entity.id
_entity.type
_entity.pdbx_description
1 polymer ?
#
loop_
_entity_poly.entity_id
_entity_poly.type
_entity_poly.pdbx_seq_one_letter_code
_entity_poly.pdbx_strand_id
1 'polypeptide(L)'
;VIPQVVQVLTDKRPADSQEFVFPRVCPECGAHAIREEDEAVRRCTGGLTCPAQAIERLIHFVSREAFNIEGLGNKIIDEFYHEGILHGPADIFTLEQRNGDGDLFSHQKNAALHLESREGWGKKSVEKLFAAINARRKIELPRFIYALGIRQVGAATSRLIAQNYGSFSAFMNDMKDKETGRLVAIDGIGGAMAKDIVEFFQEEHNLKTVSDLLNQIEVEDYVDTANYDSPIA
;
A
#
# COMPACT_ATOMS: atom_id res chain seq x y z
N VAL A 1 -25.55 -9.13 -12.42
CA VAL A 1 -26.62 -9.22 -11.40
C VAL A 1 -25.94 -9.37 -10.05
N ILE A 2 -26.22 -8.48 -9.11
CA ILE A 2 -25.73 -8.59 -7.73
C ILE A 2 -26.75 -9.43 -6.96
N PRO A 3 -26.38 -10.60 -6.42
CA PRO A 3 -27.28 -11.43 -5.65
C PRO A 3 -27.68 -10.75 -4.33
N GLN A 4 -28.94 -10.82 -3.97
CA GLN A 4 -29.47 -10.29 -2.73
C GLN A 4 -30.19 -11.39 -1.95
N VAL A 5 -29.92 -11.48 -0.65
CA VAL A 5 -30.68 -12.36 0.24
C VAL A 5 -32.05 -11.74 0.48
N VAL A 6 -33.11 -12.40 -0.01
CA VAL A 6 -34.49 -11.92 0.09
C VAL A 6 -35.15 -12.43 1.38
N GLN A 7 -34.85 -13.68 1.76
CA GLN A 7 -35.47 -14.31 2.93
C GLN A 7 -34.58 -15.41 3.50
N VAL A 8 -34.58 -15.58 4.81
CA VAL A 8 -33.96 -16.72 5.53
C VAL A 8 -35.04 -17.71 5.91
N LEU A 9 -34.92 -18.95 5.40
CA LEU A 9 -35.87 -20.05 5.69
C LEU A 9 -35.43 -20.78 6.97
N THR A 10 -35.80 -20.24 8.12
CA THR A 10 -35.41 -20.79 9.44
C THR A 10 -35.98 -22.17 9.72
N ASP A 11 -37.14 -22.47 9.17
CA ASP A 11 -37.81 -23.78 9.25
C ASP A 11 -37.06 -24.92 8.50
N LYS A 12 -36.22 -24.55 7.53
CA LYS A 12 -35.37 -25.47 6.78
C LYS A 12 -33.95 -25.59 7.33
N ARG A 13 -33.66 -24.91 8.44
CA ARG A 13 -32.34 -24.94 9.07
C ARG A 13 -32.10 -26.32 9.69
N PRO A 14 -30.96 -26.99 9.42
CA PRO A 14 -30.60 -28.23 10.08
C PRO A 14 -30.62 -28.07 11.61
N ALA A 15 -31.08 -29.11 12.34
CA ALA A 15 -31.21 -29.05 13.80
C ALA A 15 -29.85 -28.93 14.53
N ASP A 16 -28.78 -29.32 13.87
CA ASP A 16 -27.38 -29.27 14.33
C ASP A 16 -26.66 -28.01 13.89
N SER A 17 -27.33 -27.10 13.17
CA SER A 17 -26.72 -25.85 12.75
C SER A 17 -26.44 -24.95 13.94
N GLN A 18 -25.19 -24.47 14.02
CA GLN A 18 -24.73 -23.53 15.04
C GLN A 18 -24.63 -22.13 14.47
N GLU A 19 -24.81 -21.13 15.33
CA GLU A 19 -24.58 -19.75 14.95
C GLU A 19 -23.09 -19.53 14.64
N PHE A 20 -22.80 -18.86 13.50
CA PHE A 20 -21.43 -18.53 13.14
C PHE A 20 -20.87 -17.49 14.10
N VAL A 21 -19.80 -17.83 14.79
CA VAL A 21 -19.08 -16.91 15.68
C VAL A 21 -17.93 -16.27 14.92
N PHE A 22 -18.01 -14.98 14.70
CA PHE A 22 -16.94 -14.22 14.06
C PHE A 22 -15.66 -14.23 14.92
N PRO A 23 -14.50 -14.50 14.33
CA PRO A 23 -13.24 -14.46 15.06
C PRO A 23 -13.01 -13.11 15.72
N ARG A 24 -12.59 -13.12 17.00
CA ARG A 24 -12.20 -11.91 17.74
C ARG A 24 -10.70 -11.63 17.65
N VAL A 25 -9.95 -12.58 17.12
CA VAL A 25 -8.51 -12.50 16.85
C VAL A 25 -8.27 -12.87 15.39
N CYS A 26 -7.24 -12.27 14.82
CA CYS A 26 -6.81 -12.58 13.46
C CYS A 26 -6.22 -13.99 13.39
N PRO A 27 -6.66 -14.87 12.48
CA PRO A 27 -6.13 -16.22 12.35
C PRO A 27 -4.65 -16.23 11.88
N GLU A 28 -4.20 -15.18 11.19
CA GLU A 28 -2.84 -15.09 10.65
C GLU A 28 -1.81 -14.59 11.67
N CYS A 29 -2.16 -13.56 12.45
CA CYS A 29 -1.18 -12.91 13.31
C CYS A 29 -1.57 -12.88 14.81
N GLY A 30 -2.76 -13.37 15.18
CA GLY A 30 -3.24 -13.37 16.56
C GLY A 30 -3.65 -11.99 17.11
N ALA A 31 -3.47 -10.92 16.37
CA ALA A 31 -3.92 -9.58 16.80
C ALA A 31 -5.45 -9.50 16.90
N HIS A 32 -5.96 -8.53 17.64
CA HIS A 32 -7.40 -8.35 17.76
C HIS A 32 -8.06 -8.09 16.40
N ALA A 33 -9.25 -8.68 16.21
CA ALA A 33 -10.11 -8.40 15.08
C ALA A 33 -11.30 -7.56 15.59
N ILE A 34 -11.25 -6.26 15.37
CA ILE A 34 -12.26 -5.31 15.85
C ILE A 34 -13.35 -5.05 14.79
N ARG A 35 -14.53 -4.68 15.25
CA ARG A 35 -15.64 -4.18 14.45
C ARG A 35 -16.03 -2.83 15.01
N GLU A 36 -15.98 -1.79 14.20
CA GLU A 36 -16.51 -0.49 14.57
C GLU A 36 -18.06 -0.53 14.59
N GLU A 37 -18.71 0.35 15.36
CA GLU A 37 -20.16 0.27 15.62
C GLU A 37 -20.98 0.32 14.33
N ASP A 38 -20.55 1.11 13.34
CA ASP A 38 -21.27 1.31 12.09
C ASP A 38 -20.77 0.41 10.94
N GLU A 39 -19.80 -0.48 11.17
CA GLU A 39 -19.26 -1.37 10.15
C GLU A 39 -19.76 -2.82 10.28
N ALA A 40 -20.07 -3.46 9.15
CA ALA A 40 -20.39 -4.89 9.11
C ALA A 40 -19.15 -5.78 9.21
N VAL A 41 -17.97 -5.25 8.87
CA VAL A 41 -16.74 -6.00 8.70
C VAL A 41 -15.86 -5.93 9.95
N ARG A 42 -15.31 -7.08 10.36
CA ARG A 42 -14.22 -7.12 11.36
C ARG A 42 -12.88 -6.97 10.68
N ARG A 43 -11.99 -6.19 11.27
CA ARG A 43 -10.66 -5.91 10.75
C ARG A 43 -9.58 -6.27 11.75
N CYS A 44 -8.52 -6.88 11.26
CA CYS A 44 -7.33 -7.15 12.06
C CYS A 44 -6.60 -5.84 12.37
N THR A 45 -6.24 -5.65 13.63
CA THR A 45 -5.47 -4.48 14.10
C THR A 45 -3.95 -4.66 13.94
N GLY A 46 -3.50 -5.82 13.43
CA GLY A 46 -2.08 -6.15 13.30
C GLY A 46 -1.30 -5.29 12.30
N GLY A 47 -2.00 -4.53 11.44
CA GLY A 47 -1.35 -3.61 10.48
C GLY A 47 -0.24 -4.30 9.66
N LEU A 48 0.93 -3.68 9.61
CA LEU A 48 2.11 -4.22 8.90
C LEU A 48 2.74 -5.45 9.59
N THR A 49 2.38 -5.74 10.84
CA THR A 49 2.85 -6.95 11.52
C THR A 49 2.05 -8.20 11.13
N CYS A 50 0.88 -8.00 10.51
CA CYS A 50 0.09 -9.10 9.95
C CYS A 50 0.62 -9.45 8.54
N PRO A 51 1.12 -10.67 8.30
CA PRO A 51 1.65 -11.08 7.00
C PRO A 51 0.69 -10.84 5.85
N ALA A 52 -0.58 -11.22 6.02
CA ALA A 52 -1.60 -11.03 4.98
C ALA A 52 -1.82 -9.55 4.61
N GLN A 53 -1.82 -8.65 5.59
CA GLN A 53 -1.96 -7.21 5.32
C GLN A 53 -0.70 -6.62 4.69
N ALA A 54 0.48 -7.06 5.11
CA ALA A 54 1.74 -6.60 4.54
C ALA A 54 1.88 -6.98 3.07
N ILE A 55 1.53 -8.24 2.73
CA ILE A 55 1.52 -8.74 1.35
C ILE A 55 0.56 -7.92 0.49
N GLU A 56 -0.69 -7.75 0.94
CA GLU A 56 -1.69 -6.96 0.21
C GLU A 56 -1.27 -5.50 0.01
N ARG A 57 -0.61 -4.89 1.00
CA ARG A 57 -0.06 -3.54 0.87
C ARG A 57 1.08 -3.46 -0.14
N LEU A 58 1.96 -4.47 -0.20
CA LEU A 58 3.01 -4.54 -1.22
C LEU A 58 2.41 -4.74 -2.61
N ILE A 59 1.39 -5.60 -2.76
CA ILE A 59 0.66 -5.79 -4.02
C ILE A 59 0.01 -4.48 -4.48
N HIS A 60 -0.67 -3.77 -3.56
CA HIS A 60 -1.24 -2.46 -3.83
C HIS A 60 -0.16 -1.46 -4.27
N PHE A 61 0.98 -1.41 -3.55
CA PHE A 61 2.09 -0.50 -3.83
C PHE A 61 2.66 -0.66 -5.24
N VAL A 62 2.81 -1.90 -5.71
CA VAL A 62 3.34 -2.16 -7.06
C VAL A 62 2.27 -2.12 -8.15
N SER A 63 1.00 -1.96 -7.80
CA SER A 63 -0.13 -1.98 -8.74
C SER A 63 -0.05 -0.85 -9.78
N ARG A 64 -0.84 -1.01 -10.85
CA ARG A 64 -0.86 -0.10 -12.01
C ARG A 64 -1.13 1.36 -11.64
N GLU A 65 -2.06 1.60 -10.73
CA GLU A 65 -2.47 2.95 -10.31
C GLU A 65 -1.49 3.57 -9.30
N ALA A 66 -0.70 2.73 -8.62
CA ALA A 66 0.36 3.13 -7.70
C ALA A 66 1.71 3.24 -8.42
N PHE A 67 2.73 2.51 -8.03
CA PHE A 67 4.06 2.59 -8.64
C PHE A 67 4.17 1.92 -10.01
N ASN A 68 3.23 1.04 -10.38
CA ASN A 68 3.23 0.32 -11.66
C ASN A 68 4.58 -0.36 -11.97
N ILE A 69 5.02 -1.23 -11.08
CA ILE A 69 6.29 -1.95 -11.22
C ILE A 69 6.02 -3.29 -11.91
N GLU A 70 6.30 -3.36 -13.19
CA GLU A 70 6.18 -4.59 -13.95
C GLU A 70 7.21 -5.62 -13.48
N GLY A 71 6.78 -6.88 -13.41
CA GLY A 71 7.64 -7.98 -12.95
C GLY A 71 7.45 -8.36 -11.49
N LEU A 72 6.83 -7.51 -10.65
CA LEU A 72 6.45 -7.84 -9.28
C LEU A 72 4.96 -8.18 -9.20
N GLY A 73 4.56 -9.32 -9.77
CA GLY A 73 3.19 -9.82 -9.61
C GLY A 73 2.92 -10.40 -8.22
N ASN A 74 1.63 -10.65 -7.91
CA ASN A 74 1.18 -11.12 -6.59
C ASN A 74 1.96 -12.32 -6.06
N LYS A 75 2.24 -13.33 -6.92
CA LYS A 75 3.00 -14.52 -6.55
C LYS A 75 4.44 -14.20 -6.12
N ILE A 76 5.09 -13.28 -6.83
CA ILE A 76 6.47 -12.90 -6.55
C ILE A 76 6.54 -12.07 -5.25
N ILE A 77 5.58 -11.19 -5.04
CA ILE A 77 5.46 -10.42 -3.78
C ILE A 77 5.26 -11.38 -2.60
N ASP A 78 4.36 -12.34 -2.74
CA ASP A 78 4.07 -13.34 -1.71
C ASP A 78 5.32 -14.18 -1.38
N GLU A 79 5.99 -14.71 -2.42
CA GLU A 79 7.23 -15.48 -2.30
C GLU A 79 8.32 -14.65 -1.60
N PHE A 80 8.60 -13.46 -2.11
CA PHE A 80 9.65 -12.59 -1.58
C PHE A 80 9.38 -12.14 -0.13
N TYR A 81 8.11 -11.95 0.22
CA TYR A 81 7.74 -11.64 1.59
C TYR A 81 7.98 -12.83 2.53
N HIS A 82 7.54 -14.04 2.17
CA HIS A 82 7.74 -15.23 3.00
C HIS A 82 9.21 -15.65 3.12
N GLU A 83 10.01 -15.37 2.11
CA GLU A 83 11.46 -15.59 2.15
C GLU A 83 12.24 -14.48 2.90
N GLY A 84 11.55 -13.44 3.37
CA GLY A 84 12.19 -12.30 4.05
C GLY A 84 13.02 -11.42 3.13
N ILE A 85 12.79 -11.47 1.82
CA ILE A 85 13.41 -10.57 0.84
C ILE A 85 12.75 -9.20 0.88
N LEU A 86 11.42 -9.16 1.04
CA LEU A 86 10.63 -7.94 1.19
C LEU A 86 9.96 -7.94 2.56
N HIS A 87 10.10 -6.86 3.31
CA HIS A 87 9.37 -6.59 4.55
C HIS A 87 8.51 -5.33 4.42
N GLY A 88 8.86 -4.45 3.49
CA GLY A 88 8.18 -3.21 3.22
C GLY A 88 8.47 -2.68 1.81
N PRO A 89 7.76 -1.62 1.39
CA PRO A 89 7.87 -1.11 0.03
C PRO A 89 9.24 -0.50 -0.30
N ALA A 90 9.98 0.01 0.69
CA ALA A 90 11.34 0.52 0.47
C ALA A 90 12.33 -0.57 0.05
N ASP A 91 12.12 -1.83 0.49
CA ASP A 91 12.99 -2.96 0.16
C ASP A 91 12.99 -3.26 -1.35
N ILE A 92 11.90 -2.93 -2.05
CA ILE A 92 11.78 -3.10 -3.50
C ILE A 92 12.90 -2.33 -4.22
N PHE A 93 13.19 -1.12 -3.77
CA PHE A 93 14.21 -0.25 -4.38
C PHE A 93 15.64 -0.63 -4.02
N THR A 94 15.83 -1.58 -3.11
CA THR A 94 17.15 -2.13 -2.74
C THR A 94 17.44 -3.48 -3.39
N LEU A 95 16.46 -4.08 -4.11
CA LEU A 95 16.60 -5.43 -4.69
C LEU A 95 17.77 -5.55 -5.64
N GLU A 96 18.00 -4.55 -6.52
CA GLU A 96 19.10 -4.58 -7.48
C GLU A 96 20.46 -4.59 -6.79
N GLN A 97 20.66 -3.71 -5.80
CA GLN A 97 21.87 -3.67 -4.99
C GLN A 97 22.09 -5.01 -4.29
N ARG A 98 21.07 -5.53 -3.62
CA ARG A 98 21.12 -6.80 -2.90
C ARG A 98 21.33 -8.01 -3.83
N ASN A 99 21.02 -7.89 -5.12
CA ASN A 99 21.24 -8.94 -6.09
C ASN A 99 22.74 -9.05 -6.51
N GLY A 100 23.49 -7.93 -6.45
CA GLY A 100 24.90 -7.85 -6.89
C GLY A 100 25.93 -7.95 -5.77
N ASP A 101 25.60 -7.46 -4.56
CA ASP A 101 26.55 -7.25 -3.46
C ASP A 101 26.66 -8.45 -2.50
N GLY A 102 26.59 -9.67 -3.01
CA GLY A 102 26.88 -10.86 -2.20
C GLY A 102 28.34 -10.90 -1.83
N ASP A 103 28.74 -10.36 -0.67
CA ASP A 103 30.01 -10.66 -0.07
C ASP A 103 30.07 -12.16 0.22
N LEU A 104 30.91 -12.87 -0.50
CA LEU A 104 31.17 -14.31 -0.36
C LEU A 104 31.58 -14.70 1.09
N PHE A 105 31.87 -13.73 1.94
CA PHE A 105 32.37 -13.94 3.31
C PHE A 105 31.41 -13.48 4.42
N SER A 106 30.26 -12.86 4.09
CA SER A 106 29.30 -12.46 5.11
C SER A 106 28.39 -13.63 5.51
N HIS A 107 28.68 -14.26 6.63
CA HIS A 107 27.80 -15.24 7.29
C HIS A 107 26.52 -14.61 7.90
N GLN A 108 26.17 -13.37 7.55
CA GLN A 108 25.03 -12.66 8.13
C GLN A 108 24.09 -12.16 7.03
N LYS A 109 22.80 -12.48 7.18
CA LYS A 109 21.53 -11.89 6.67
C LYS A 109 21.47 -11.14 5.29
N ASN A 110 22.60 -10.92 4.61
CA ASN A 110 22.74 -10.25 3.32
C ASN A 110 23.35 -11.19 2.26
N ALA A 111 22.91 -12.45 2.20
CA ALA A 111 23.25 -13.29 1.05
C ALA A 111 22.74 -12.61 -0.22
N ALA A 112 23.59 -12.52 -1.24
CA ALA A 112 23.18 -12.02 -2.55
C ALA A 112 21.95 -12.79 -3.00
N LEU A 113 20.95 -12.07 -3.53
CA LEU A 113 19.67 -12.68 -3.91
C LEU A 113 19.82 -13.64 -5.08
N HIS A 114 20.80 -13.39 -5.99
CA HIS A 114 21.05 -14.18 -7.20
C HIS A 114 19.77 -14.57 -7.93
N LEU A 115 18.92 -13.59 -8.21
CA LEU A 115 17.60 -13.82 -8.82
C LEU A 115 17.69 -14.64 -10.11
N GLU A 116 18.74 -14.44 -10.90
CA GLU A 116 18.96 -15.16 -12.16
C GLU A 116 19.10 -16.68 -12.00
N SER A 117 19.46 -17.15 -10.81
CA SER A 117 19.63 -18.57 -10.50
C SER A 117 18.33 -19.24 -10.00
N ARG A 118 17.28 -18.46 -9.77
CA ARG A 118 16.00 -18.96 -9.29
C ARG A 118 15.16 -19.55 -10.41
N GLU A 119 14.36 -20.55 -10.09
CA GLU A 119 13.40 -21.13 -11.03
C GLU A 119 12.43 -20.04 -11.54
N GLY A 120 12.21 -20.01 -12.86
CA GLY A 120 11.35 -19.02 -13.51
C GLY A 120 12.01 -17.64 -13.76
N TRP A 121 13.24 -17.43 -13.26
CA TRP A 121 13.99 -16.21 -13.50
C TRP A 121 15.14 -16.43 -14.48
N GLY A 122 15.27 -15.54 -15.44
CA GLY A 122 16.41 -15.49 -16.34
C GLY A 122 16.99 -14.09 -16.35
N LYS A 123 18.21 -13.95 -16.85
CA LYS A 123 18.93 -12.67 -16.90
C LYS A 123 18.07 -11.53 -17.46
N LYS A 124 17.37 -11.76 -18.59
CA LYS A 124 16.49 -10.75 -19.21
C LYS A 124 15.30 -10.35 -18.31
N SER A 125 14.76 -11.28 -17.53
CA SER A 125 13.63 -10.99 -16.61
C SER A 125 14.10 -10.12 -15.46
N VAL A 126 15.28 -10.42 -14.91
CA VAL A 126 15.90 -9.65 -13.83
C VAL A 126 16.26 -8.23 -14.30
N GLU A 127 16.90 -8.11 -15.47
CA GLU A 127 17.20 -6.81 -16.09
C GLU A 127 15.94 -5.95 -16.29
N LYS A 128 14.85 -6.56 -16.80
CA LYS A 128 13.56 -5.87 -16.96
C LYS A 128 12.96 -5.44 -15.64
N LEU A 129 13.00 -6.30 -14.62
CA LEU A 129 12.51 -5.96 -13.29
C LEU A 129 13.26 -4.75 -12.72
N PHE A 130 14.60 -4.76 -12.74
CA PHE A 130 15.39 -3.66 -12.19
C PHE A 130 15.20 -2.37 -12.99
N ALA A 131 15.08 -2.46 -14.32
CA ALA A 131 14.73 -1.31 -15.15
C ALA A 131 13.36 -0.73 -14.79
N ALA A 132 12.36 -1.58 -14.53
CA ALA A 132 11.03 -1.16 -14.10
C ALA A 132 11.05 -0.49 -12.72
N ILE A 133 11.81 -1.04 -11.74
CA ILE A 133 11.99 -0.45 -10.42
C ILE A 133 12.69 0.92 -10.54
N ASN A 134 13.79 0.99 -11.28
CA ASN A 134 14.58 2.22 -11.39
C ASN A 134 13.81 3.34 -12.12
N ALA A 135 12.97 2.99 -13.10
CA ALA A 135 12.08 3.95 -13.75
C ALA A 135 11.04 4.59 -12.80
N ARG A 136 10.82 4.00 -11.62
CA ARG A 136 9.87 4.48 -10.60
C ARG A 136 10.55 5.14 -9.40
N ARG A 137 11.85 5.39 -9.45
CA ARG A 137 12.53 6.19 -8.42
C ARG A 137 12.10 7.65 -8.44
N LYS A 138 11.49 8.11 -9.54
CA LYS A 138 10.74 9.35 -9.61
C LYS A 138 9.26 9.02 -9.75
N ILE A 139 8.42 9.62 -8.91
CA ILE A 139 6.99 9.32 -8.85
C ILE A 139 6.19 10.61 -8.65
N GLU A 140 5.12 10.75 -9.40
CA GLU A 140 4.16 11.85 -9.28
C GLU A 140 3.46 11.82 -7.93
N LEU A 141 3.26 12.98 -7.32
CA LEU A 141 2.62 13.13 -6.00
C LEU A 141 1.28 12.37 -5.86
N PRO A 142 0.33 12.42 -6.82
CA PRO A 142 -0.93 11.70 -6.69
C PRO A 142 -0.74 10.18 -6.58
N ARG A 143 0.19 9.63 -7.36
CA ARG A 143 0.48 8.19 -7.36
C ARG A 143 1.16 7.76 -6.07
N PHE A 144 2.07 8.60 -5.56
CA PHE A 144 2.72 8.36 -4.28
C PHE A 144 1.71 8.32 -3.13
N ILE A 145 0.82 9.32 -3.03
CA ILE A 145 -0.23 9.36 -2.00
C ILE A 145 -1.13 8.12 -2.09
N TYR A 146 -1.54 7.73 -3.30
CA TYR A 146 -2.34 6.52 -3.51
C TYR A 146 -1.60 5.26 -3.06
N ALA A 147 -0.30 5.15 -3.40
CA ALA A 147 0.53 4.00 -3.07
C ALA A 147 0.73 3.78 -1.56
N LEU A 148 0.58 4.82 -0.73
CA LEU A 148 0.63 4.70 0.73
C LEU A 148 -0.51 3.81 1.29
N GLY A 149 -1.58 3.59 0.52
CA GLY A 149 -2.68 2.73 0.93
C GLY A 149 -3.46 3.25 2.13
N ILE A 150 -3.59 4.57 2.25
CA ILE A 150 -4.38 5.22 3.31
C ILE A 150 -5.85 4.84 3.15
N ARG A 151 -6.49 4.45 4.24
CA ARG A 151 -7.90 4.06 4.24
C ARG A 151 -8.77 5.16 3.62
N GLN A 152 -9.76 4.77 2.81
CA GLN A 152 -10.67 5.64 2.06
C GLN A 152 -10.02 6.54 0.99
N VAL A 153 -8.69 6.57 0.90
CA VAL A 153 -7.99 7.40 -0.09
C VAL A 153 -7.73 6.60 -1.37
N GLY A 154 -8.62 6.77 -2.35
CA GLY A 154 -8.48 6.21 -3.68
C GLY A 154 -7.70 7.13 -4.63
N ALA A 155 -7.49 6.69 -5.89
CA ALA A 155 -6.74 7.46 -6.89
C ALA A 155 -7.32 8.87 -7.14
N ALA A 156 -8.66 9.02 -7.15
CA ALA A 156 -9.32 10.31 -7.30
C ALA A 156 -9.01 11.25 -6.12
N THR A 157 -9.17 10.75 -4.88
CA THR A 157 -8.87 11.52 -3.67
C THR A 157 -7.39 11.90 -3.59
N SER A 158 -6.49 10.98 -3.95
CA SER A 158 -5.04 11.25 -4.00
C SER A 158 -4.70 12.40 -4.94
N ARG A 159 -5.39 12.47 -6.09
CA ARG A 159 -5.25 13.59 -7.04
C ARG A 159 -5.77 14.89 -6.44
N LEU A 160 -6.93 14.90 -5.79
CA LEU A 160 -7.47 16.10 -5.13
C LEU A 160 -6.52 16.61 -4.04
N ILE A 161 -5.94 15.73 -3.23
CA ILE A 161 -4.94 16.08 -2.22
C ILE A 161 -3.72 16.71 -2.91
N ALA A 162 -3.18 16.06 -3.95
CA ALA A 162 -2.02 16.55 -4.66
C ALA A 162 -2.26 17.93 -5.30
N GLN A 163 -3.42 18.15 -5.91
CA GLN A 163 -3.81 19.45 -6.47
C GLN A 163 -3.85 20.55 -5.43
N ASN A 164 -4.39 20.27 -4.25
CA ASN A 164 -4.56 21.29 -3.21
C ASN A 164 -3.30 21.55 -2.39
N TYR A 165 -2.40 20.59 -2.27
CA TYR A 165 -1.17 20.72 -1.49
C TYR A 165 0.04 21.09 -2.36
N GLY A 166 0.06 20.72 -3.64
CA GLY A 166 1.13 20.98 -4.58
C GLY A 166 2.39 20.12 -4.34
N SER A 167 2.78 19.90 -3.09
CA SER A 167 3.97 19.12 -2.74
C SER A 167 3.71 18.16 -1.58
N PHE A 168 4.50 17.07 -1.52
CA PHE A 168 4.42 16.13 -0.40
C PHE A 168 4.87 16.77 0.91
N SER A 169 5.83 17.68 0.89
CA SER A 169 6.30 18.40 2.08
C SER A 169 5.20 19.28 2.70
N ALA A 170 4.44 20.00 1.87
CA ALA A 170 3.31 20.79 2.34
C ALA A 170 2.22 19.91 2.96
N PHE A 171 1.91 18.77 2.33
CA PHE A 171 0.96 17.79 2.86
C PHE A 171 1.44 17.24 4.22
N MET A 172 2.69 16.80 4.31
CA MET A 172 3.26 16.25 5.56
C MET A 172 3.28 17.24 6.72
N ASN A 173 3.46 18.54 6.48
CA ASN A 173 3.47 19.55 7.54
C ASN A 173 2.10 19.59 8.23
N ASP A 174 1.01 19.71 7.47
CA ASP A 174 -0.35 19.70 8.02
C ASP A 174 -0.65 18.38 8.79
N MET A 175 -0.17 17.24 8.28
CA MET A 175 -0.36 15.94 8.92
C MET A 175 0.39 15.82 10.26
N LYS A 176 1.59 16.41 10.38
CA LYS A 176 2.34 16.47 11.65
C LYS A 176 1.62 17.32 12.68
N ASP A 177 1.03 18.42 12.25
CA ASP A 177 0.31 19.36 13.12
C ASP A 177 -1.12 18.86 13.44
N LYS A 178 -1.52 17.69 12.92
CA LYS A 178 -2.86 17.10 13.05
C LYS A 178 -3.98 18.00 12.50
N GLU A 179 -3.64 18.81 11.52
CA GLU A 179 -4.58 19.75 10.92
C GLU A 179 -5.50 19.05 9.92
N THR A 180 -6.79 19.04 10.20
CA THR A 180 -7.81 18.49 9.29
C THR A 180 -8.51 19.58 8.47
N GLY A 181 -8.42 20.85 8.87
CA GLY A 181 -9.20 21.94 8.29
C GLY A 181 -8.98 22.11 6.79
N ARG A 182 -7.73 22.03 6.33
CA ARG A 182 -7.41 22.14 4.91
C ARG A 182 -7.90 20.91 4.13
N LEU A 183 -7.82 19.69 4.72
CA LEU A 183 -8.34 18.47 4.09
C LEU A 183 -9.86 18.55 3.90
N VAL A 184 -10.59 18.96 4.94
CA VAL A 184 -12.06 19.05 4.91
C VAL A 184 -12.55 20.16 3.96
N ALA A 185 -11.73 21.19 3.71
CA ALA A 185 -12.03 22.25 2.75
C ALA A 185 -11.94 21.76 1.28
N ILE A 186 -11.33 20.58 1.03
CA ILE A 186 -11.27 20.00 -0.30
C ILE A 186 -12.62 19.33 -0.60
N ASP A 187 -13.29 19.75 -1.67
CA ASP A 187 -14.53 19.10 -2.11
C ASP A 187 -14.28 17.60 -2.38
N GLY A 188 -15.13 16.77 -1.80
CA GLY A 188 -14.98 15.30 -1.85
C GLY A 188 -14.19 14.66 -0.70
N ILE A 189 -13.65 15.45 0.26
CA ILE A 189 -13.00 14.93 1.47
C ILE A 189 -13.84 15.26 2.68
N GLY A 190 -14.57 14.27 3.21
CA GLY A 190 -15.34 14.41 4.44
C GLY A 190 -14.50 14.27 5.70
N GLY A 191 -15.07 14.69 6.86
CA GLY A 191 -14.40 14.67 8.16
C GLY A 191 -13.86 13.29 8.57
N ALA A 192 -14.60 12.20 8.30
CA ALA A 192 -14.14 10.83 8.58
C ALA A 192 -12.88 10.47 7.78
N MET A 193 -12.87 10.77 6.49
CA MET A 193 -11.70 10.53 5.63
C MET A 193 -10.51 11.39 6.05
N ALA A 194 -10.73 12.66 6.37
CA ALA A 194 -9.67 13.55 6.87
C ALA A 194 -9.04 13.02 8.17
N LYS A 195 -9.88 12.48 9.07
CA LYS A 195 -9.41 11.81 10.29
C LYS A 195 -8.56 10.58 9.99
N ASP A 196 -9.03 9.68 9.11
CA ASP A 196 -8.26 8.48 8.70
C ASP A 196 -6.89 8.87 8.10
N ILE A 197 -6.84 9.95 7.30
CA ILE A 197 -5.59 10.45 6.73
C ILE A 197 -4.64 10.91 7.83
N VAL A 198 -5.11 11.76 8.75
CA VAL A 198 -4.28 12.26 9.87
C VAL A 198 -3.80 11.12 10.76
N GLU A 199 -4.71 10.18 11.12
CA GLU A 199 -4.37 9.01 11.95
C GLU A 199 -3.28 8.15 11.29
N PHE A 200 -3.31 7.96 9.96
CA PHE A 200 -2.25 7.25 9.24
C PHE A 200 -0.86 7.83 9.54
N PHE A 201 -0.74 9.16 9.55
CA PHE A 201 0.52 9.85 9.80
C PHE A 201 0.84 10.08 11.30
N GLN A 202 -0.03 9.62 12.21
CA GLN A 202 0.30 9.57 13.64
C GLN A 202 0.90 8.21 14.05
N GLU A 203 0.79 7.20 13.19
CA GLU A 203 1.36 5.88 13.42
C GLU A 203 2.86 5.86 13.10
N GLU A 204 3.68 5.56 14.09
CA GLU A 204 5.15 5.58 13.99
C GLU A 204 5.67 4.68 12.86
N HIS A 205 5.10 3.49 12.70
CA HIS A 205 5.51 2.56 11.66
C HIS A 205 5.18 3.07 10.24
N ASN A 206 4.08 3.82 10.07
CA ASN A 206 3.74 4.44 8.78
C ASN A 206 4.71 5.58 8.47
N LEU A 207 5.03 6.42 9.46
CA LEU A 207 6.02 7.49 9.31
C LEU A 207 7.40 6.92 8.95
N LYS A 208 7.79 5.82 9.60
CA LYS A 208 9.03 5.12 9.26
C LYS A 208 9.01 4.61 7.83
N THR A 209 7.94 3.96 7.40
CA THR A 209 7.79 3.46 6.03
C THR A 209 7.89 4.60 5.00
N VAL A 210 7.23 5.73 5.26
CA VAL A 210 7.32 6.94 4.40
C VAL A 210 8.75 7.45 4.36
N SER A 211 9.41 7.57 5.50
CA SER A 211 10.82 8.03 5.59
C SER A 211 11.77 7.10 4.84
N ASP A 212 11.62 5.79 5.00
CA ASP A 212 12.44 4.79 4.32
C ASP A 212 12.23 4.85 2.79
N LEU A 213 11.01 5.08 2.34
CA LEU A 213 10.69 5.30 0.91
C LEU A 213 11.35 6.56 0.36
N LEU A 214 11.23 7.69 1.07
CA LEU A 214 11.81 8.97 0.63
C LEU A 214 13.34 8.94 0.55
N ASN A 215 14.00 8.00 1.24
CA ASN A 215 15.44 7.75 1.08
C ASN A 215 15.77 7.02 -0.23
N GLN A 216 14.79 6.40 -0.90
CA GLN A 216 14.98 5.60 -2.10
C GLN A 216 14.45 6.26 -3.37
N ILE A 217 13.50 7.19 -3.22
CA ILE A 217 12.74 7.78 -4.33
C ILE A 217 12.62 9.29 -4.18
N GLU A 218 12.34 9.94 -5.30
CA GLU A 218 11.98 11.35 -5.41
C GLU A 218 10.49 11.47 -5.73
N VAL A 219 9.74 12.19 -4.88
CA VAL A 219 8.33 12.51 -5.13
C VAL A 219 8.27 13.85 -5.85
N GLU A 220 7.78 13.86 -7.07
CA GLU A 220 7.66 15.07 -7.88
C GLU A 220 6.46 15.89 -7.40
N ASP A 221 6.65 17.21 -7.33
CA ASP A 221 5.57 18.13 -7.01
C ASP A 221 4.45 18.05 -8.06
N TYR A 222 3.23 18.31 -7.63
CA TYR A 222 2.08 18.30 -8.54
C TYR A 222 2.17 19.47 -9.51
N VAL A 223 2.11 19.15 -10.80
CA VAL A 223 1.98 20.12 -11.89
C VAL A 223 0.62 19.91 -12.54
N ASP A 224 -0.20 20.97 -12.55
CA ASP A 224 -1.46 20.92 -13.30
C ASP A 224 -1.16 20.96 -14.80
N THR A 225 -1.40 19.82 -15.45
CA THR A 225 -1.22 19.68 -16.91
C THR A 225 -2.50 19.99 -17.69
N ALA A 226 -3.54 20.48 -17.02
CA ALA A 226 -4.76 20.89 -17.71
C ALA A 226 -4.44 22.07 -18.63
N ASN A 227 -4.59 21.83 -19.93
CA ASN A 227 -4.35 22.85 -20.95
C ASN A 227 -5.59 23.74 -21.04
N TYR A 228 -5.65 24.81 -20.24
CA TYR A 228 -6.75 25.78 -20.22
C TYR A 228 -6.84 26.60 -21.53
N ASP A 229 -5.86 26.47 -22.42
CA ASP A 229 -5.86 27.13 -23.75
C ASP A 229 -6.44 26.25 -24.87
N SER A 230 -7.11 25.15 -24.53
CA SER A 230 -7.81 24.36 -25.55
C SER A 230 -9.01 25.14 -26.09
N PRO A 231 -9.10 25.37 -27.42
CA PRO A 231 -10.23 26.08 -28.02
C PRO A 231 -11.55 25.28 -28.01
N ILE A 232 -11.56 24.14 -27.37
CA ILE A 232 -12.74 23.28 -27.16
C ILE A 232 -12.93 23.16 -25.63
N ALA A 233 -13.51 24.18 -25.03
CA ALA A 233 -14.03 24.18 -23.68
C ALA A 233 -15.56 24.32 -23.78
#